data_ddf21a75b274b43f8d5c801f54160d39
#
_entry.id   ddf21a75b274b43f8d5c801f54160d39
#
_cell.length_a   1.000
_cell.length_b   1.000
_cell.length_c   1.000
_cell.angle_alpha   90.00
_cell.angle_beta   90.00
_cell.angle_gamma   90.00
#
_symmetry.space_group_name_H-M   'P 1'
#
loop_
_entity.id
_entity.type
_entity.pdbx_description
1 polymer ?
#
loop_
_entity_poly.entity_id
_entity_poly.type
_entity_poly.pdbx_seq_one_letter_code
_entity_poly.pdbx_strand_id
1 'polypeptide(L)'
;MPKKDSKNQKKRIGIKENLAGAGILLMEKQIKEQIEAPMVRISYTYAMDVVQAKLKMINADLTEQFDRQVIRTMTGRIKQTDSIVKKLMRKGREVTFQAAVDTLNDIAGIRVVCFFCDDIYRVADYIKKQKDIKLLKEKDYVKNPKKSGYQSIHLIVGVPVTYLEKTTEVRVEIQIRSFAMDYWAELDNQMCYKKNAGQIENVEQATKNYSDVIAKVDNQMLELRRQIEKM
;
A
#
# COMPACT_ATOMS: atom_id res chain seq x y z
N MET A 1 45.97 2.13 33.89
CA MET A 1 45.78 2.44 32.47
C MET A 1 44.71 1.52 31.88
N PRO A 2 43.50 1.95 31.70
CA PRO A 2 42.71 1.56 30.51
C PRO A 2 41.64 2.64 30.14
N LYS A 3 42.02 3.80 29.60
CA LYS A 3 41.03 4.78 29.08
C LYS A 3 41.20 5.13 27.61
N LYS A 4 42.24 4.61 26.94
CA LYS A 4 42.50 4.86 25.51
C LYS A 4 41.71 3.95 24.54
N ASP A 5 41.38 2.72 24.93
CA ASP A 5 40.71 1.76 24.06
C ASP A 5 39.21 2.07 23.82
N SER A 6 38.51 2.58 24.83
CA SER A 6 37.08 2.89 24.73
C SER A 6 36.77 4.08 23.79
N LYS A 7 37.65 5.08 23.75
CA LYS A 7 37.56 6.24 22.85
C LYS A 7 37.79 5.84 21.38
N ASN A 8 38.77 4.96 21.14
CA ASN A 8 39.04 4.43 19.78
C ASN A 8 37.93 3.50 19.27
N GLN A 9 37.32 2.72 20.14
CA GLN A 9 36.20 1.85 19.80
C GLN A 9 34.94 2.68 19.46
N LYS A 10 34.60 3.70 20.26
CA LYS A 10 33.48 4.63 19.95
C LYS A 10 33.71 5.39 18.66
N LYS A 11 34.95 5.83 18.36
CA LYS A 11 35.30 6.53 17.13
C LYS A 11 35.20 5.60 15.90
N ARG A 12 35.59 4.33 16.02
CA ARG A 12 35.44 3.31 14.96
C ARG A 12 33.99 2.91 14.70
N ILE A 13 33.13 2.86 15.74
CA ILE A 13 31.71 2.59 15.61
C ILE A 13 31.05 3.79 14.89
N GLY A 14 31.28 5.01 15.31
CA GLY A 14 30.71 6.21 14.68
C GLY A 14 31.15 6.39 13.20
N ILE A 15 32.39 6.00 12.85
CA ILE A 15 32.87 6.04 11.44
C ILE A 15 32.16 4.95 10.61
N LYS A 16 31.96 3.75 11.15
CA LYS A 16 31.21 2.67 10.45
C LYS A 16 29.74 3.02 10.26
N GLU A 17 29.10 3.62 11.25
CA GLU A 17 27.71 4.10 11.15
C GLU A 17 27.56 5.22 10.11
N ASN A 18 28.51 6.18 10.07
CA ASN A 18 28.51 7.25 9.08
C ASN A 18 28.77 6.72 7.65
N LEU A 19 29.66 5.73 7.47
CA LEU A 19 29.91 5.10 6.16
C LEU A 19 28.70 4.27 5.70
N ALA A 20 28.05 3.56 6.61
CA ALA A 20 26.82 2.84 6.29
C ALA A 20 25.67 3.81 5.91
N GLY A 21 25.52 4.91 6.63
CA GLY A 21 24.56 5.98 6.31
C GLY A 21 24.82 6.63 4.94
N ALA A 22 26.07 6.95 4.63
CA ALA A 22 26.45 7.50 3.32
C ALA A 22 26.18 6.51 2.17
N GLY A 23 26.44 5.22 2.40
CA GLY A 23 26.14 4.16 1.43
C GLY A 23 24.64 4.05 1.13
N ILE A 24 23.80 4.11 2.17
CA ILE A 24 22.33 4.07 2.02
C ILE A 24 21.83 5.29 1.23
N LEU A 25 22.33 6.50 1.54
CA LEU A 25 21.96 7.72 0.81
C LEU A 25 22.32 7.65 -0.67
N LEU A 26 23.47 7.05 -1.02
CA LEU A 26 23.87 6.87 -2.40
C LEU A 26 22.93 5.90 -3.13
N MET A 27 22.56 4.79 -2.48
CA MET A 27 21.62 3.82 -3.03
C MET A 27 20.22 4.43 -3.21
N GLU A 28 19.76 5.23 -2.24
CA GLU A 28 18.50 6.00 -2.36
C GLU A 28 18.53 6.93 -3.57
N LYS A 29 19.62 7.67 -3.76
CA LYS A 29 19.79 8.57 -4.90
C LYS A 29 19.74 7.81 -6.22
N GLN A 30 20.44 6.69 -6.36
CA GLN A 30 20.44 5.87 -7.57
C GLN A 30 19.04 5.29 -7.89
N ILE A 31 18.33 4.77 -6.88
CA ILE A 31 16.97 4.28 -7.08
C ILE A 31 16.04 5.42 -7.48
N LYS A 32 16.19 6.60 -6.84
CA LYS A 32 15.39 7.79 -7.17
C LYS A 32 15.58 8.22 -8.62
N GLU A 33 16.82 8.34 -9.08
CA GLU A 33 17.15 8.70 -10.46
C GLU A 33 16.52 7.72 -11.47
N GLN A 34 16.53 6.43 -11.16
CA GLN A 34 15.93 5.42 -12.04
C GLN A 34 14.39 5.43 -12.02
N ILE A 35 13.75 5.65 -10.87
CA ILE A 35 12.28 5.77 -10.78
C ILE A 35 11.79 7.06 -11.45
N GLU A 36 12.56 8.15 -11.33
CA GLU A 36 12.26 9.45 -11.93
C GLU A 36 12.68 9.54 -13.41
N ALA A 37 13.39 8.53 -13.93
CA ALA A 37 13.68 8.44 -15.36
C ALA A 37 12.36 8.51 -16.16
N PRO A 38 12.27 9.37 -17.20
CA PRO A 38 11.00 9.70 -17.86
C PRO A 38 10.19 8.48 -18.28
N MET A 39 10.82 7.51 -18.93
CA MET A 39 10.13 6.29 -19.40
C MET A 39 9.63 5.41 -18.26
N VAL A 40 10.38 5.29 -17.17
CA VAL A 40 9.97 4.51 -15.99
C VAL A 40 8.78 5.18 -15.32
N ARG A 41 8.88 6.48 -15.05
CA ARG A 41 7.81 7.25 -14.40
C ARG A 41 6.53 7.25 -15.21
N ILE A 42 6.62 7.48 -16.53
CA ILE A 42 5.46 7.45 -17.44
C ILE A 42 4.84 6.06 -17.46
N SER A 43 5.64 4.98 -17.50
CA SER A 43 5.11 3.62 -17.49
C SER A 43 4.31 3.31 -16.22
N TYR A 44 4.78 3.71 -15.05
CA TYR A 44 4.04 3.55 -13.80
C TYR A 44 2.79 4.43 -13.73
N THR A 45 2.89 5.68 -14.20
CA THR A 45 1.73 6.60 -14.25
C THR A 45 0.67 6.05 -15.19
N TYR A 46 1.04 5.65 -16.41
CA TYR A 46 0.14 5.05 -17.39
C TYR A 46 -0.57 3.80 -16.82
N ALA A 47 0.18 2.90 -16.17
CA ALA A 47 -0.41 1.71 -15.57
C ALA A 47 -1.43 2.05 -14.48
N MET A 48 -1.16 3.07 -13.65
CA MET A 48 -2.12 3.55 -12.66
C MET A 48 -3.34 4.19 -13.32
N ASP A 49 -3.16 4.99 -14.37
CA ASP A 49 -4.26 5.66 -15.08
C ASP A 49 -5.20 4.64 -15.74
N VAL A 50 -4.66 3.57 -16.34
CA VAL A 50 -5.46 2.45 -16.87
C VAL A 50 -6.31 1.83 -15.76
N VAL A 51 -5.73 1.52 -14.61
CA VAL A 51 -6.47 0.93 -13.48
C VAL A 51 -7.50 1.92 -12.93
N GLN A 52 -7.17 3.20 -12.81
CA GLN A 52 -8.10 4.23 -12.33
C GLN A 52 -9.27 4.42 -13.30
N ALA A 53 -9.02 4.40 -14.62
CA ALA A 53 -10.09 4.48 -15.62
C ALA A 53 -11.07 3.30 -15.47
N LYS A 54 -10.56 2.07 -15.29
CA LYS A 54 -11.41 0.90 -15.01
C LYS A 54 -12.21 1.03 -13.73
N LEU A 55 -11.58 1.49 -12.65
CA LEU A 55 -12.26 1.71 -11.37
C LEU A 55 -13.37 2.78 -11.49
N LYS A 56 -13.17 3.82 -12.32
CA LYS A 56 -14.21 4.82 -12.61
C LYS A 56 -15.39 4.19 -13.36
N MET A 57 -15.14 3.36 -14.36
CA MET A 57 -16.20 2.62 -15.09
C MET A 57 -16.94 1.68 -14.14
N ILE A 58 -16.23 0.91 -13.32
CA ILE A 58 -16.82 0.02 -12.31
C ILE A 58 -17.69 0.81 -11.32
N ASN A 59 -17.21 1.98 -10.86
CA ASN A 59 -17.99 2.81 -9.96
C ASN A 59 -19.28 3.34 -10.62
N ALA A 60 -19.22 3.73 -11.88
CA ALA A 60 -20.41 4.18 -12.63
C ALA A 60 -21.44 3.05 -12.75
N ASP A 61 -21.01 1.87 -13.18
CA ASP A 61 -21.86 0.68 -13.33
C ASP A 61 -22.49 0.26 -11.99
N LEU A 62 -21.69 0.17 -10.91
CA LEU A 62 -22.20 -0.18 -9.59
C LEU A 62 -23.10 0.92 -9.00
N THR A 63 -22.85 2.19 -9.31
CA THR A 63 -23.69 3.31 -8.87
C THR A 63 -25.07 3.24 -9.52
N GLU A 64 -25.13 2.95 -10.83
CA GLU A 64 -26.38 2.72 -11.55
C GLU A 64 -27.11 1.48 -11.01
N GLN A 65 -26.41 0.36 -10.83
CA GLN A 65 -27.01 -0.90 -10.37
C GLN A 65 -27.62 -0.79 -8.96
N PHE A 66 -27.01 -0.02 -8.06
CA PHE A 66 -27.42 0.07 -6.63
C PHE A 66 -28.12 1.39 -6.29
N ASP A 67 -28.33 2.28 -7.24
CA ASP A 67 -28.89 3.64 -7.06
C ASP A 67 -28.21 4.40 -5.90
N ARG A 68 -26.90 4.21 -5.74
CA ARG A 68 -26.09 4.87 -4.72
C ARG A 68 -24.62 4.87 -5.07
N GLN A 69 -23.89 5.83 -4.57
CA GLN A 69 -22.43 5.86 -4.69
C GLN A 69 -21.78 4.67 -3.97
N VAL A 70 -20.91 3.93 -4.66
CA VAL A 70 -20.22 2.75 -4.15
C VAL A 70 -18.79 3.11 -3.74
N ILE A 71 -18.01 3.75 -4.62
CA ILE A 71 -16.67 4.22 -4.33
C ILE A 71 -16.73 5.68 -3.88
N ARG A 72 -16.24 5.96 -2.67
CA ARG A 72 -16.15 7.30 -2.11
C ARG A 72 -14.95 8.07 -2.69
N THR A 73 -13.76 7.49 -2.66
CA THR A 73 -12.53 8.13 -3.14
C THR A 73 -11.58 7.12 -3.78
N MET A 74 -10.78 7.62 -4.72
CA MET A 74 -9.67 6.89 -5.33
C MET A 74 -8.43 7.78 -5.34
N THR A 75 -7.32 7.28 -4.81
CA THR A 75 -6.04 7.99 -4.82
C THR A 75 -4.92 7.09 -5.30
N GLY A 76 -4.12 7.57 -6.24
CA GLY A 76 -2.94 6.85 -6.74
C GLY A 76 -1.65 7.51 -6.29
N ARG A 77 -0.62 6.72 -6.05
CA ARG A 77 0.72 7.24 -5.76
C ARG A 77 1.82 6.28 -6.22
N ILE A 78 2.95 6.85 -6.62
CA ILE A 78 4.22 6.13 -6.70
C ILE A 78 4.87 6.19 -5.31
N LYS A 79 5.38 5.05 -4.84
CA LYS A 79 5.99 4.90 -3.52
C LYS A 79 7.26 5.73 -3.43
N GLN A 80 7.44 6.43 -2.31
CA GLN A 80 8.64 7.22 -2.04
C GLN A 80 9.88 6.32 -1.96
N THR A 81 11.00 6.83 -2.46
CA THR A 81 12.25 6.07 -2.61
C THR A 81 12.80 5.57 -1.28
N ASP A 82 12.77 6.39 -0.23
CA ASP A 82 13.15 5.99 1.14
C ASP A 82 12.36 4.77 1.62
N SER A 83 11.07 4.74 1.31
CA SER A 83 10.18 3.63 1.67
C SER A 83 10.46 2.37 0.85
N ILE A 84 10.93 2.52 -0.39
CA ILE A 84 11.40 1.39 -1.23
C ILE A 84 12.66 0.79 -0.63
N VAL A 85 13.65 1.62 -0.32
CA VAL A 85 14.93 1.19 0.27
C VAL A 85 14.70 0.47 1.61
N LYS A 86 13.96 1.09 2.53
CA LYS A 86 13.59 0.46 3.82
C LYS A 86 12.89 -0.90 3.63
N LYS A 87 12.04 -1.02 2.61
CA LYS A 87 11.33 -2.28 2.34
C LYS A 87 12.24 -3.35 1.75
N LEU A 88 13.17 -3.01 0.87
CA LEU A 88 14.18 -3.93 0.34
C LEU A 88 15.08 -4.45 1.46
N MET A 89 15.62 -3.55 2.29
CA MET A 89 16.45 -3.89 3.44
C MET A 89 15.73 -4.84 4.41
N ARG A 90 14.47 -4.53 4.77
CA ARG A 90 13.65 -5.40 5.63
C ARG A 90 13.41 -6.79 5.04
N LYS A 91 13.40 -6.90 3.71
CA LYS A 91 13.26 -8.19 3.00
C LYS A 91 14.60 -8.91 2.76
N GLY A 92 15.72 -8.35 3.20
CA GLY A 92 17.06 -8.89 2.95
C GLY A 92 17.41 -8.94 1.44
N ARG A 93 16.93 -7.95 0.68
CA ARG A 93 17.18 -7.84 -0.76
C ARG A 93 18.22 -6.77 -1.03
N GLU A 94 18.94 -6.91 -2.15
CA GLU A 94 19.82 -5.86 -2.63
C GLU A 94 19.04 -4.56 -2.81
N VAL A 95 19.69 -3.44 -2.49
CA VAL A 95 19.08 -2.12 -2.58
C VAL A 95 19.38 -1.54 -3.99
N THR A 96 18.71 -2.13 -4.98
CA THR A 96 18.79 -1.73 -6.40
C THR A 96 17.39 -1.53 -6.99
N PHE A 97 17.30 -0.75 -8.06
CA PHE A 97 16.04 -0.56 -8.78
C PHE A 97 15.51 -1.88 -9.35
N GLN A 98 16.38 -2.71 -9.92
CA GLN A 98 15.98 -4.01 -10.47
C GLN A 98 15.39 -4.91 -9.38
N ALA A 99 16.07 -4.99 -8.22
CA ALA A 99 15.52 -5.75 -7.09
C ALA A 99 14.18 -5.19 -6.59
N ALA A 100 13.98 -3.86 -6.64
CA ALA A 100 12.69 -3.25 -6.33
C ALA A 100 11.60 -3.67 -7.32
N VAL A 101 11.87 -3.59 -8.62
CA VAL A 101 10.93 -4.03 -9.68
C VAL A 101 10.59 -5.51 -9.54
N ASP A 102 11.56 -6.37 -9.26
CA ASP A 102 11.36 -7.82 -9.20
C ASP A 102 10.59 -8.26 -7.94
N THR A 103 10.81 -7.58 -6.80
CA THR A 103 10.36 -8.09 -5.49
C THR A 103 9.26 -7.27 -4.83
N LEU A 104 9.06 -6.01 -5.22
CA LEU A 104 8.02 -5.15 -4.67
C LEU A 104 6.82 -5.09 -5.61
N ASN A 105 5.63 -5.16 -5.03
CA ASN A 105 4.37 -5.11 -5.76
C ASN A 105 3.66 -3.76 -5.60
N ASP A 106 4.24 -2.84 -4.82
CA ASP A 106 3.61 -1.59 -4.40
C ASP A 106 4.46 -0.35 -4.73
N ILE A 107 5.25 -0.42 -5.81
CA ILE A 107 5.92 0.77 -6.38
C ILE A 107 4.85 1.74 -6.88
N ALA A 108 3.89 1.25 -7.65
CA ALA A 108 2.66 1.96 -7.98
C ALA A 108 1.51 1.41 -7.12
N GLY A 109 0.74 2.28 -6.49
CA GLY A 109 -0.37 1.89 -5.63
C GLY A 109 -1.58 2.79 -5.80
N ILE A 110 -2.77 2.18 -5.78
CA ILE A 110 -4.05 2.86 -5.79
C ILE A 110 -4.80 2.46 -4.53
N ARG A 111 -5.31 3.46 -3.80
CA ARG A 111 -6.23 3.26 -2.69
C ARG A 111 -7.63 3.56 -3.17
N VAL A 112 -8.54 2.64 -2.93
CA VAL A 112 -9.97 2.74 -3.19
C VAL A 112 -10.69 2.66 -1.87
N VAL A 113 -11.49 3.67 -1.55
CA VAL A 113 -12.32 3.72 -0.34
C VAL A 113 -13.77 3.59 -0.75
N CYS A 114 -14.43 2.52 -0.32
CA CYS A 114 -15.85 2.27 -0.52
C CYS A 114 -16.65 2.78 0.68
N PHE A 115 -17.94 3.06 0.50
CA PHE A 115 -18.79 3.47 1.61
C PHE A 115 -19.03 2.33 2.60
N PHE A 116 -19.27 1.10 2.12
CA PHE A 116 -19.60 -0.05 2.96
C PHE A 116 -18.65 -1.23 2.73
N CYS A 117 -18.57 -2.11 3.72
CA CYS A 117 -17.64 -3.24 3.68
C CYS A 117 -17.99 -4.30 2.61
N ASP A 118 -19.26 -4.48 2.23
CA ASP A 118 -19.64 -5.40 1.14
C ASP A 118 -19.28 -4.86 -0.25
N ASP A 119 -19.21 -3.55 -0.44
CA ASP A 119 -18.79 -2.92 -1.69
C ASP A 119 -17.32 -3.22 -2.02
N ILE A 120 -16.50 -3.48 -0.99
CA ILE A 120 -15.09 -3.87 -1.18
C ILE A 120 -15.00 -5.11 -2.07
N TYR A 121 -15.82 -6.12 -1.79
CA TYR A 121 -15.82 -7.38 -2.55
C TYR A 121 -16.40 -7.19 -3.94
N ARG A 122 -17.46 -6.37 -4.10
CA ARG A 122 -18.03 -6.04 -5.41
C ARG A 122 -16.98 -5.41 -6.32
N VAL A 123 -16.30 -4.36 -5.84
CA VAL A 123 -15.24 -3.67 -6.61
C VAL A 123 -14.08 -4.64 -6.92
N ALA A 124 -13.65 -5.45 -5.95
CA ALA A 124 -12.60 -6.43 -6.14
C ALA A 124 -12.97 -7.47 -7.23
N ASP A 125 -14.21 -7.98 -7.22
CA ASP A 125 -14.68 -8.97 -8.19
C ASP A 125 -14.80 -8.38 -9.60
N TYR A 126 -15.21 -7.11 -9.73
CA TYR A 126 -15.25 -6.44 -11.03
C TYR A 126 -13.84 -6.22 -11.60
N ILE A 127 -12.86 -5.84 -10.76
CA ILE A 127 -11.46 -5.74 -11.20
C ILE A 127 -10.92 -7.10 -11.64
N LYS A 128 -11.21 -8.16 -10.91
CA LYS A 128 -10.74 -9.52 -11.25
C LYS A 128 -11.31 -10.03 -12.58
N LYS A 129 -12.45 -9.53 -13.02
CA LYS A 129 -13.09 -9.89 -14.30
C LYS A 129 -12.54 -9.12 -15.50
N GLN A 130 -11.69 -8.11 -15.32
CA GLN A 130 -11.09 -7.36 -16.42
C GLN A 130 -10.10 -8.26 -17.19
N LYS A 131 -10.27 -8.36 -18.52
CA LYS A 131 -9.47 -9.27 -19.37
C LYS A 131 -8.13 -8.68 -19.80
N ASP A 132 -8.00 -7.37 -19.79
CA ASP A 132 -6.85 -6.62 -20.29
C ASP A 132 -5.84 -6.23 -19.18
N ILE A 133 -6.12 -6.62 -17.93
CA ILE A 133 -5.19 -6.58 -16.80
C ILE A 133 -5.15 -7.97 -16.16
N LYS A 134 -3.99 -8.38 -15.68
CA LYS A 134 -3.78 -9.71 -15.11
C LYS A 134 -3.77 -9.65 -13.59
N LEU A 135 -4.63 -10.39 -12.91
CA LEU A 135 -4.50 -10.58 -11.47
C LEU A 135 -3.27 -11.45 -11.18
N LEU A 136 -2.28 -10.89 -10.47
CA LEU A 136 -1.04 -11.57 -10.09
C LEU A 136 -1.11 -12.13 -8.67
N LYS A 137 -1.79 -11.41 -7.76
CA LYS A 137 -1.91 -11.80 -6.35
C LYS A 137 -3.10 -11.13 -5.69
N GLU A 138 -3.76 -11.88 -4.81
CA GLU A 138 -4.82 -11.38 -3.92
C GLU A 138 -4.42 -11.62 -2.46
N LYS A 139 -4.74 -10.67 -1.58
CA LYS A 139 -4.65 -10.82 -0.13
C LYS A 139 -5.89 -10.20 0.50
N ASP A 140 -6.65 -11.02 1.18
CA ASP A 140 -7.85 -10.60 1.88
C ASP A 140 -7.56 -10.42 3.37
N TYR A 141 -7.24 -9.18 3.75
CA TYR A 141 -7.09 -8.78 5.14
C TYR A 141 -8.42 -8.32 5.78
N VAL A 142 -9.54 -8.39 5.06
CA VAL A 142 -10.86 -8.21 5.65
C VAL A 142 -11.28 -9.50 6.36
N LYS A 143 -11.11 -10.65 5.70
CA LYS A 143 -11.34 -11.98 6.29
C LYS A 143 -10.28 -12.36 7.31
N ASN A 144 -9.03 -12.02 7.05
CA ASN A 144 -7.87 -12.37 7.88
C ASN A 144 -7.09 -11.10 8.25
N PRO A 145 -7.57 -10.31 9.22
CA PRO A 145 -6.93 -9.07 9.64
C PRO A 145 -5.48 -9.29 10.10
N LYS A 146 -4.62 -8.30 9.93
CA LYS A 146 -3.27 -8.35 10.49
C LYS A 146 -3.33 -8.29 12.02
N LYS A 147 -2.23 -8.66 12.69
CA LYS A 147 -2.13 -8.60 14.17
C LYS A 147 -2.49 -7.22 14.74
N SER A 148 -2.15 -6.14 14.04
CA SER A 148 -2.51 -4.77 14.41
C SER A 148 -4.01 -4.43 14.27
N GLY A 149 -4.81 -5.30 13.65
CA GLY A 149 -6.20 -5.02 13.30
C GLY A 149 -6.39 -4.43 11.89
N TYR A 150 -5.31 -4.24 11.12
CA TYR A 150 -5.41 -3.69 9.76
C TYR A 150 -6.25 -4.58 8.85
N GLN A 151 -7.23 -3.96 8.15
CA GLN A 151 -8.14 -4.60 7.21
C GLN A 151 -8.10 -3.91 5.84
N SER A 152 -8.10 -4.69 4.77
CA SER A 152 -8.15 -4.24 3.37
C SER A 152 -8.11 -5.45 2.44
N ILE A 153 -8.68 -5.37 1.24
CA ILE A 153 -8.31 -6.27 0.14
C ILE A 153 -7.15 -5.64 -0.62
N HIS A 154 -6.11 -6.43 -0.87
CA HIS A 154 -4.99 -6.03 -1.74
C HIS A 154 -5.01 -6.90 -3.00
N LEU A 155 -5.21 -6.28 -4.15
CA LEU A 155 -5.04 -6.90 -5.45
C LEU A 155 -3.75 -6.37 -6.08
N ILE A 156 -2.89 -7.28 -6.52
CA ILE A 156 -1.73 -6.93 -7.35
C ILE A 156 -2.09 -7.29 -8.77
N VAL A 157 -2.15 -6.29 -9.63
CA VAL A 157 -2.47 -6.47 -11.04
C VAL A 157 -1.27 -6.14 -11.91
N GLY A 158 -1.07 -6.91 -12.98
CA GLY A 158 -0.12 -6.63 -14.04
C GLY A 158 -0.84 -5.90 -15.17
N VAL A 159 -0.37 -4.72 -15.51
CA VAL A 159 -0.88 -3.88 -16.58
C VAL A 159 0.12 -3.93 -17.74
N PRO A 160 -0.27 -4.37 -18.95
CA PRO A 160 0.60 -4.32 -20.10
C PRO A 160 0.80 -2.87 -20.56
N VAL A 161 2.03 -2.42 -20.55
CA VAL A 161 2.44 -1.10 -21.04
C VAL A 161 3.22 -1.32 -22.34
N THR A 162 2.62 -0.98 -23.46
CA THR A 162 3.24 -1.11 -24.78
C THR A 162 3.77 0.24 -25.25
N TYR A 163 5.04 0.28 -25.57
CA TYR A 163 5.66 1.41 -26.23
C TYR A 163 6.47 0.93 -27.44
N LEU A 164 6.10 1.43 -28.61
CA LEU A 164 6.54 0.89 -29.88
C LEU A 164 6.27 -0.63 -29.96
N GLU A 165 7.30 -1.42 -30.23
CA GLU A 165 7.19 -2.88 -30.36
C GLU A 165 7.41 -3.65 -29.03
N LYS A 166 7.72 -2.93 -27.93
CA LYS A 166 8.02 -3.54 -26.64
C LYS A 166 6.85 -3.42 -25.68
N THR A 167 6.38 -4.55 -25.18
CA THR A 167 5.40 -4.62 -24.06
C THR A 167 6.09 -5.01 -22.77
N THR A 168 5.84 -4.25 -21.69
CA THR A 168 6.34 -4.52 -20.35
C THR A 168 5.16 -4.62 -19.39
N GLU A 169 5.13 -5.64 -18.54
CA GLU A 169 4.13 -5.76 -17.49
C GLU A 169 4.52 -4.88 -16.28
N VAL A 170 3.68 -3.89 -15.97
CA VAL A 170 3.86 -3.01 -14.81
C VAL A 170 2.90 -3.41 -13.71
N ARG A 171 3.42 -3.63 -12.49
CA ARG A 171 2.60 -4.01 -11.34
C ARG A 171 1.99 -2.79 -10.66
N VAL A 172 0.70 -2.89 -10.38
CA VAL A 172 -0.06 -1.91 -9.60
C VAL A 172 -0.72 -2.62 -8.41
N GLU A 173 -0.49 -2.14 -7.19
CA GLU A 173 -1.22 -2.60 -6.01
C GLU A 173 -2.51 -1.79 -5.85
N ILE A 174 -3.65 -2.46 -5.79
CA ILE A 174 -4.95 -1.86 -5.50
C ILE A 174 -5.33 -2.24 -4.07
N GLN A 175 -5.44 -1.25 -3.18
CA GLN A 175 -5.90 -1.43 -1.80
C GLN A 175 -7.35 -0.97 -1.70
N ILE A 176 -8.27 -1.89 -1.43
CA ILE A 176 -9.70 -1.62 -1.35
C ILE A 176 -10.14 -1.74 0.11
N ARG A 177 -10.78 -0.70 0.63
CA ARG A 177 -11.19 -0.56 2.03
C ARG A 177 -12.60 0.01 2.12
N SER A 178 -13.30 -0.24 3.24
CA SER A 178 -14.43 0.60 3.62
C SER A 178 -13.95 1.95 4.18
N PHE A 179 -14.85 2.89 4.30
CA PHE A 179 -14.56 4.19 4.93
C PHE A 179 -14.08 4.04 6.37
N ALA A 180 -14.68 3.14 7.13
CA ALA A 180 -14.29 2.85 8.50
C ALA A 180 -12.88 2.23 8.60
N MET A 181 -12.55 1.30 7.71
CA MET A 181 -11.21 0.69 7.63
C MET A 181 -10.14 1.73 7.23
N ASP A 182 -10.46 2.66 6.34
CA ASP A 182 -9.53 3.71 5.91
C ASP A 182 -9.28 4.71 7.03
N TYR A 183 -10.33 5.13 7.75
CA TYR A 183 -10.23 5.97 8.95
C TYR A 183 -9.28 5.36 9.99
N TRP A 184 -9.50 4.09 10.35
CA TRP A 184 -8.62 3.38 11.28
C TRP A 184 -7.16 3.34 10.79
N ALA A 185 -6.96 2.98 9.51
CA ALA A 185 -5.61 2.83 8.95
C ALA A 185 -4.85 4.17 8.88
N GLU A 186 -5.54 5.30 8.68
CA GLU A 186 -4.92 6.61 8.71
C GLU A 186 -4.50 7.01 10.13
N LEU A 187 -5.36 6.76 11.13
CA LEU A 187 -5.01 7.01 12.54
C LEU A 187 -3.84 6.12 13.01
N ASP A 188 -3.86 4.82 12.67
CA ASP A 188 -2.77 3.89 12.99
C ASP A 188 -1.44 4.40 12.42
N ASN A 189 -1.42 4.82 11.15
CA ASN A 189 -0.24 5.41 10.53
C ASN A 189 0.25 6.67 11.25
N GLN A 190 -0.64 7.57 11.66
CA GLN A 190 -0.27 8.81 12.39
C GLN A 190 0.29 8.50 13.77
N MET A 191 -0.29 7.55 14.48
CA MET A 191 0.15 7.14 15.81
C MET A 191 1.48 6.38 15.78
N CYS A 192 1.66 5.46 14.81
CA CYS A 192 2.85 4.63 14.70
C CYS A 192 4.06 5.35 14.08
N TYR A 193 3.85 6.42 13.30
CA TYR A 193 4.93 7.15 12.63
C TYR A 193 5.92 7.83 13.60
N LYS A 194 5.49 8.14 14.82
CA LYS A 194 6.28 8.92 15.81
C LYS A 194 6.88 8.09 16.95
N LYS A 195 6.80 6.75 16.96
CA LYS A 195 7.15 5.97 18.15
C LYS A 195 8.44 5.17 18.00
N ASN A 196 9.33 5.32 18.99
CA ASN A 196 10.47 4.44 19.23
C ASN A 196 9.99 3.06 19.69
N ALA A 197 10.64 1.99 19.22
CA ALA A 197 10.25 0.58 19.34
C ALA A 197 10.07 0.02 20.79
N GLY A 198 10.32 0.79 21.83
CA GLY A 198 10.32 0.31 23.23
C GLY A 198 9.00 0.45 24.03
N GLN A 199 7.94 1.05 23.45
CA GLN A 199 6.65 1.26 24.13
C GLN A 199 5.45 0.60 23.42
N ILE A 200 5.71 -0.39 22.57
CA ILE A 200 4.79 -0.80 21.49
C ILE A 200 3.73 -1.80 21.95
N GLU A 201 4.00 -2.66 22.92
CA GLU A 201 3.12 -3.82 23.20
C GLU A 201 1.69 -3.43 23.64
N ASN A 202 1.56 -2.45 24.53
CA ASN A 202 0.25 -1.94 24.95
C ASN A 202 -0.48 -1.16 23.85
N VAL A 203 0.26 -0.53 22.94
CA VAL A 203 -0.29 0.26 21.83
C VAL A 203 -0.83 -0.63 20.72
N GLU A 204 -0.14 -1.71 20.37
CA GLU A 204 -0.64 -2.68 19.36
C GLU A 204 -1.96 -3.31 19.80
N GLN A 205 -2.05 -3.72 21.07
CA GLN A 205 -3.29 -4.28 21.60
C GLN A 205 -4.42 -3.26 21.63
N ALA A 206 -4.15 -2.03 22.04
CA ALA A 206 -5.14 -0.96 22.03
C ALA A 206 -5.61 -0.64 20.60
N THR A 207 -4.69 -0.53 19.65
CA THR A 207 -5.02 -0.27 18.24
C THR A 207 -5.86 -1.39 17.65
N LYS A 208 -5.56 -2.66 18.00
CA LYS A 208 -6.38 -3.81 17.60
C LYS A 208 -7.78 -3.73 18.18
N ASN A 209 -7.92 -3.43 19.47
CA ASN A 209 -9.23 -3.31 20.11
C ASN A 209 -10.09 -2.22 19.46
N TYR A 210 -9.49 -1.08 19.11
CA TYR A 210 -10.18 -0.01 18.36
C TYR A 210 -10.58 -0.46 16.96
N SER A 211 -9.74 -1.24 16.26
CA SER A 211 -10.09 -1.83 14.97
C SER A 211 -11.33 -2.72 15.08
N ASP A 212 -11.41 -3.56 16.11
CA ASP A 212 -12.55 -4.46 16.34
C ASP A 212 -13.84 -3.67 16.61
N VAL A 213 -13.77 -2.57 17.37
CA VAL A 213 -14.92 -1.67 17.60
C VAL A 213 -15.37 -1.00 16.32
N ILE A 214 -14.43 -0.46 15.53
CA ILE A 214 -14.73 0.21 14.26
C ILE A 214 -15.34 -0.77 13.26
N ALA A 215 -14.82 -2.00 13.15
CA ALA A 215 -15.39 -3.04 12.31
C ALA A 215 -16.83 -3.42 12.71
N LYS A 216 -17.13 -3.43 14.02
CA LYS A 216 -18.48 -3.67 14.51
C LYS A 216 -19.44 -2.56 14.08
N VAL A 217 -19.02 -1.30 14.20
CA VAL A 217 -19.81 -0.14 13.75
C VAL A 217 -20.02 -0.18 12.24
N ASP A 218 -19.00 -0.48 11.46
CA ASP A 218 -19.07 -0.60 9.99
C ASP A 218 -20.11 -1.65 9.57
N ASN A 219 -20.11 -2.82 10.23
CA ASN A 219 -21.10 -3.86 10.00
C ASN A 219 -22.53 -3.44 10.42
N GLN A 220 -22.69 -2.74 11.54
CA GLN A 220 -24.01 -2.23 11.96
C GLN A 220 -24.57 -1.22 10.95
N MET A 221 -23.73 -0.33 10.42
CA MET A 221 -24.12 0.60 9.35
C MET A 221 -24.49 -0.11 8.05
N LEU A 222 -23.80 -1.19 7.71
CA LEU A 222 -24.17 -2.04 6.57
C LEU A 222 -25.54 -2.69 6.77
N GLU A 223 -25.81 -3.25 7.94
CA GLU A 223 -27.11 -3.85 8.23
C GLU A 223 -28.26 -2.82 8.21
N LEU A 224 -28.04 -1.63 8.75
CA LEU A 224 -29.02 -0.54 8.70
C LEU A 224 -29.31 -0.13 7.24
N ARG A 225 -28.28 0.01 6.40
CA ARG A 225 -28.44 0.27 4.96
C ARG A 225 -29.31 -0.81 4.31
N ARG A 226 -29.02 -2.08 4.56
CA ARG A 226 -29.79 -3.21 4.00
C ARG A 226 -31.27 -3.22 4.44
N GLN A 227 -31.54 -2.72 5.63
CA GLN A 227 -32.92 -2.55 6.10
C GLN A 227 -33.63 -1.43 5.33
N ILE A 228 -32.96 -0.30 5.12
CA ILE A 228 -33.50 0.84 4.38
C ILE A 228 -33.75 0.47 2.90
N GLU A 229 -32.84 -0.26 2.27
CA GLU A 229 -32.97 -0.72 0.88
C GLU A 229 -34.14 -1.71 0.65
N LYS A 230 -34.73 -2.27 1.71
CA LYS A 230 -35.89 -3.17 1.65
C LYS A 230 -37.23 -2.45 1.92
N MET A 231 -37.20 -1.19 2.35
CA MET A 231 -38.38 -0.36 2.61
C MET A 231 -38.89 0.29 1.33
#